data_f96a9eb70b5f68785e3511ff7846c0a9
#
_entry.id   f96a9eb70b5f68785e3511ff7846c0a9
#
_cell.length_a   1.000
_cell.length_b   1.000
_cell.length_c   1.000
_cell.angle_alpha   90.00
_cell.angle_beta   90.00
_cell.angle_gamma   90.00
#
_symmetry.space_group_name_H-M   'P 1'
#
loop_
_entity.id
_entity.type
_entity.pdbx_description
1 polymer ?
#
loop_
_entity_poly.entity_id
_entity_poly.type
_entity_poly.pdbx_seq_one_letter_code
_entity_poly.pdbx_strand_id
1 'polypeptide(L)' 'MSPMPPPKPSTEGHRDRQVFHEMGQIVRALEDKGPTPPEDLREVVGGQWWEEGRFDRALALAASDGLVHLTDEGTVAAT' A
#
# COMPACT_ATOMS: atom_id res chain seq x y z
N MET A 1 -24.85 -30.62 -9.37
CA MET A 1 -23.68 -29.78 -9.22
C MET A 1 -24.01 -28.57 -8.34
N SER A 2 -23.33 -28.43 -7.27
CA SER A 2 -23.62 -27.28 -6.44
C SER A 2 -23.04 -26.03 -7.08
N PRO A 3 -23.80 -24.96 -7.07
CA PRO A 3 -23.28 -23.71 -7.57
C PRO A 3 -22.13 -23.26 -6.69
N MET A 4 -21.20 -22.59 -7.30
CA MET A 4 -20.15 -21.96 -6.52
C MET A 4 -20.79 -20.95 -5.59
N PRO A 5 -20.32 -20.91 -4.35
CA PRO A 5 -20.78 -19.85 -3.47
C PRO A 5 -20.47 -18.50 -4.11
N PRO A 6 -21.34 -17.55 -3.97
CA PRO A 6 -21.06 -16.24 -4.50
C PRO A 6 -19.76 -15.71 -3.92
N PRO A 7 -18.98 -14.97 -4.68
CA PRO A 7 -17.80 -14.35 -4.13
C PRO A 7 -18.22 -13.52 -2.92
N LYS A 8 -17.31 -13.44 -1.97
CA LYS A 8 -17.61 -12.66 -0.79
C LYS A 8 -18.10 -11.28 -1.19
N PRO A 9 -19.23 -10.89 -0.66
CA PRO A 9 -19.73 -9.60 -1.05
C PRO A 9 -18.79 -8.52 -0.57
N SER A 10 -18.57 -7.59 -1.38
CA SER A 10 -18.26 -6.21 -1.07
C SER A 10 -17.14 -5.87 -0.11
N THR A 11 -16.78 -6.73 0.83
CA THR A 11 -15.57 -6.45 1.61
C THR A 11 -14.35 -6.44 0.71
N GLU A 12 -14.48 -7.01 -0.47
CA GLU A 12 -13.44 -7.03 -1.47
C GLU A 12 -13.84 -6.19 -2.67
N GLY A 13 -14.57 -5.11 -2.44
CA GLY A 13 -14.99 -4.24 -3.50
C GLY A 13 -13.96 -3.19 -3.85
N HIS A 14 -14.44 -2.06 -4.27
CA HIS A 14 -13.62 -0.96 -4.76
C HIS A 14 -12.52 -0.54 -3.81
N ARG A 15 -12.79 -0.58 -2.51
CA ARG A 15 -11.81 -0.13 -1.52
C ARG A 15 -10.58 -1.02 -1.51
N ASP A 16 -10.78 -2.33 -1.60
CA ASP A 16 -9.64 -3.24 -1.56
C ASP A 16 -8.81 -3.13 -2.81
N ARG A 17 -9.44 -2.99 -3.96
CA ARG A 17 -8.71 -2.77 -5.21
C ARG A 17 -7.92 -1.48 -5.17
N GLN A 18 -8.51 -0.44 -4.62
CA GLN A 18 -7.85 0.84 -4.52
C GLN A 18 -6.66 0.76 -3.58
N VAL A 19 -6.82 0.08 -2.46
CA VAL A 19 -5.73 -0.13 -1.52
C VAL A 19 -4.59 -0.91 -2.18
N PHE A 20 -4.89 -1.97 -2.90
CA PHE A 20 -3.84 -2.72 -3.60
C PHE A 20 -3.13 -1.86 -4.63
N HIS A 21 -3.86 -1.02 -5.32
CA HIS A 21 -3.27 -0.11 -6.27
C HIS A 21 -2.32 0.87 -5.57
N GLU A 22 -2.76 1.41 -4.45
CA GLU A 22 -1.96 2.33 -3.65
C GLU A 22 -0.72 1.66 -3.08
N MET A 23 -0.86 0.43 -2.58
CA MET A 23 0.27 -0.35 -2.12
C MET A 23 1.28 -0.58 -3.25
N GLY A 24 0.79 -0.88 -4.45
CA GLY A 24 1.64 -1.04 -5.62
C GLY A 24 2.41 0.21 -5.98
N GLN A 25 1.77 1.36 -5.86
CA GLN A 25 2.45 2.63 -6.10
C GLN A 25 3.56 2.87 -5.10
N ILE A 26 3.32 2.55 -3.83
CA ILE A 26 4.34 2.68 -2.79
C ILE A 26 5.53 1.77 -3.08
N VAL A 27 5.26 0.52 -3.39
CA VAL A 27 6.34 -0.45 -3.67
C VAL A 27 7.15 -0.01 -4.88
N ARG A 28 6.50 0.42 -5.95
CA ARG A 28 7.21 0.89 -7.14
C ARG A 28 8.09 2.10 -6.86
N ALA A 29 7.58 3.02 -6.07
CA ALA A 29 8.35 4.21 -5.70
C ALA A 29 9.62 3.80 -4.96
N LEU A 30 9.50 2.85 -4.04
CA LEU A 30 10.64 2.36 -3.28
C LEU A 30 11.62 1.59 -4.14
N GLU A 31 11.13 0.80 -5.08
CA GLU A 31 12.00 0.09 -6.01
C GLU A 31 12.78 1.05 -6.89
N ASP A 32 12.15 2.15 -7.26
CA ASP A 32 12.76 3.14 -8.13
C ASP A 32 13.73 4.04 -7.38
N LYS A 33 13.39 4.47 -6.19
CA LYS A 33 14.17 5.45 -5.44
C LYS A 33 15.03 4.87 -4.34
N GLY A 34 14.76 3.64 -3.93
CA GLY A 34 15.41 3.04 -2.77
C GLY A 34 14.76 3.47 -1.47
N PRO A 35 15.37 3.16 -0.34
CA PRO A 35 14.79 3.49 0.97
C PRO A 35 14.50 4.98 1.09
N THR A 36 13.30 5.31 1.55
CA THR A 36 12.81 6.68 1.58
C THR A 36 12.05 6.92 2.89
N PRO A 37 12.26 8.06 3.54
CA PRO A 37 11.46 8.39 4.73
C PRO A 37 9.96 8.42 4.40
N PRO A 38 9.10 8.04 5.34
CA PRO A 38 7.66 7.99 5.06
C PRO A 38 7.07 9.29 4.55
N GLU A 39 7.50 10.42 5.09
CA GLU A 39 7.00 11.73 4.65
C GLU A 39 7.35 12.01 3.21
N ASP A 40 8.57 11.67 2.82
CA ASP A 40 9.02 11.88 1.45
C ASP A 40 8.34 10.89 0.51
N LEU A 41 8.16 9.67 0.97
CA LEU A 41 7.47 8.64 0.20
C LEU A 41 6.03 9.08 -0.10
N ARG A 42 5.37 9.67 0.88
CA ARG A 42 4.03 10.19 0.70
C ARG A 42 3.99 11.22 -0.43
N GLU A 43 4.96 12.10 -0.48
CA GLU A 43 5.05 13.10 -1.54
C GLU A 43 5.33 12.46 -2.90
N VAL A 44 6.21 11.49 -2.93
CA VAL A 44 6.60 10.82 -4.19
C VAL A 44 5.39 10.16 -4.85
N VAL A 45 4.54 9.52 -4.06
CA VAL A 45 3.37 8.83 -4.61
C VAL A 45 2.15 9.73 -4.76
N GLY A 46 2.25 11.00 -4.35
CA GLY A 46 1.11 11.91 -4.39
C GLY A 46 0.11 11.64 -3.28
N GLY A 47 0.55 11.02 -2.20
CA GLY A 47 -0.34 10.64 -1.11
C GLY A 47 -1.01 11.79 -0.41
N GLN A 48 -0.43 13.00 -0.51
CA GLN A 48 -1.06 14.19 0.04
C GLN A 48 -2.39 14.54 -0.64
N TRP A 49 -2.61 14.01 -1.85
CA TRP A 49 -3.85 14.21 -2.60
C TRP A 49 -4.86 13.09 -2.36
N TRP A 50 -4.47 12.06 -1.62
CA TRP A 50 -5.36 10.97 -1.27
C TRP A 50 -6.21 11.39 -0.08
N GLU A 51 -7.32 10.69 0.12
CA GLU A 51 -8.12 10.92 1.31
C GLU A 51 -7.26 10.70 2.56
N GLU A 52 -7.58 11.46 3.61
CA GLU A 52 -6.85 11.39 4.85
C GLU A 52 -6.77 9.95 5.36
N GLY A 53 -5.58 9.56 5.77
CA GLY A 53 -5.34 8.23 6.31
C GLY A 53 -5.12 7.13 5.28
N ARG A 54 -5.37 7.39 4.01
CA ARG A 54 -5.21 6.33 3.01
C ARG A 54 -3.77 5.95 2.77
N PHE A 55 -2.87 6.90 2.76
CA PHE A 55 -1.45 6.60 2.61
C PHE A 55 -0.96 5.75 3.78
N ASP A 56 -1.30 6.15 5.00
CA ASP A 56 -0.88 5.42 6.19
C ASP A 56 -1.44 4.00 6.18
N ARG A 57 -2.67 3.84 5.75
CA ARG A 57 -3.30 2.53 5.67
C ARG A 57 -2.63 1.65 4.62
N ALA A 58 -2.37 2.20 3.44
CA ALA A 58 -1.73 1.44 2.37
C ALA A 58 -0.32 1.04 2.78
N LEU A 59 0.40 1.94 3.43
CA LEU A 59 1.74 1.64 3.92
C LEU A 59 1.73 0.55 4.98
N ALA A 60 0.80 0.64 5.94
CA ALA A 60 0.68 -0.37 6.98
C ALA A 60 0.34 -1.74 6.40
N LEU A 61 -0.55 -1.78 5.42
CA LEU A 61 -0.90 -3.04 4.77
C LEU A 61 0.25 -3.62 3.97
N ALA A 62 1.00 -2.77 3.28
CA ALA A 62 2.18 -3.22 2.54
C ALA A 62 3.22 -3.81 3.49
N ALA A 63 3.40 -3.20 4.65
CA ALA A 63 4.30 -3.74 5.66
C ALA A 63 3.79 -5.07 6.23
N SER A 64 2.49 -5.14 6.49
CA SER A 64 1.86 -6.36 7.00
C SER A 64 1.99 -7.51 6.01
N ASP A 65 1.93 -7.22 4.73
CA ASP A 65 2.05 -8.23 3.67
C ASP A 65 3.52 -8.55 3.34
N GLY A 66 4.45 -7.91 4.00
CA GLY A 66 5.87 -8.18 3.76
C GLY A 66 6.42 -7.54 2.50
N LEU A 67 5.71 -6.61 1.91
CA LEU A 67 6.17 -5.94 0.69
C LEU A 67 7.16 -4.82 0.97
N VAL A 68 7.07 -4.22 2.13
CA VAL A 68 7.97 -3.16 2.56
C VAL A 68 8.34 -3.39 4.03
N HIS A 69 9.39 -2.74 4.47
CA HIS A 69 9.78 -2.77 5.87
C HIS A 69 10.39 -1.44 6.27
N LEU A 70 10.34 -1.17 7.57
CA LEU A 70 10.98 0.01 8.13
C LEU A 70 12.42 -0.33 8.47
N THR A 71 13.34 0.50 8.05
CA THR A 71 14.75 0.30 8.32
C THR A 71 15.15 0.94 9.66
N ASP A 72 16.33 0.61 10.16
CA ASP A 72 16.84 1.21 11.38
C ASP A 72 17.05 2.71 11.27
N GLU A 73 17.16 3.19 10.06
CA GLU A 73 17.36 4.62 9.81
C GLU A 73 16.06 5.40 9.76
N GLY A 74 14.93 4.74 9.93
CA GLY A 74 13.64 5.41 9.89
C GLY A 74 13.09 5.58 8.48
N THR A 75 13.65 4.88 7.52
CA THR A 75 13.15 4.90 6.14
C THR A 75 12.32 3.65 5.87
N VAL A 76 11.52 3.72 4.81
CA VAL A 76 10.77 2.56 4.32
C VAL A 76 11.52 2.01 3.11
N ALA A 77 11.66 0.72 3.05
CA ALA A 77 12.32 0.05 1.93
C ALA A 77 11.47 -1.08 1.40
N ALA A 78 11.56 -1.34 0.11
CA ALA A 78 10.92 -2.52 -0.49
C ALA A 78 11.68 -3.77 -0.07
N THR A 79 10.94 -4.81 0.21
CA THR A 79 11.53 -6.08 0.65
C THR A 79 12.14 -6.86 -0.49
#